data_30cc589e2b70580e5c4a642783bfc425
#
_entry.id   30cc589e2b70580e5c4a642783bfc425
#
_cell.length_a   1.000
_cell.length_b   1.000
_cell.length_c   1.000
_cell.angle_alpha   90.00
_cell.angle_beta   90.00
_cell.angle_gamma   90.00
#
_symmetry.space_group_name_H-M   'P 1'
#
loop_
_entity.id
_entity.type
_entity.pdbx_description
1 polymer ?
#
loop_
_entity_poly.entity_id
_entity_poly.type
_entity_poly.pdbx_seq_one_letter_code
_entity_poly.pdbx_strand_id
1 'polypeptide(L)'
;MGAAVARLFAHEGARAVLGDVLEDEGRAVAAEITAKGGEAAFVRLDVTSETDWARAVALAVERFGALHVLVNNAGVSAASRVEDTTPAEWDRVMDVNAKGVFLGTRAAIPAMRTAGGGSIVNISSQLGLVGTDITSPQYSASKGAVRLLTKVTALQYAKEGIRANSVHPGPIVTPMTEKRRADRATSELMRSRIPMGRFGEADEVAYGVLYLASDEASFVTGSELVIDGGWTAQ
;
A
#
# COMPACT_ATOMS: atom_id res chain seq x y z
N MET A 1 6.37 -5.44 -2.07
CA MET A 1 6.05 -4.82 -0.77
C MET A 1 4.94 -5.59 -0.05
N GLY A 2 3.74 -5.79 -0.61
CA GLY A 2 2.65 -6.49 0.08
C GLY A 2 3.03 -7.84 0.70
N ALA A 3 3.75 -8.68 -0.02
CA ALA A 3 4.26 -9.96 0.53
C ALA A 3 5.22 -9.78 1.71
N ALA A 4 6.10 -8.76 1.68
CA ALA A 4 7.00 -8.45 2.80
C ALA A 4 6.20 -8.00 4.04
N VAL A 5 5.22 -7.12 3.84
CA VAL A 5 4.30 -6.70 4.90
C VAL A 5 3.58 -7.91 5.50
N ALA A 6 2.98 -8.77 4.67
CA ALA A 6 2.25 -9.94 5.16
C ALA A 6 3.12 -10.90 5.98
N ARG A 7 4.36 -11.17 5.52
CA ARG A 7 5.32 -12.01 6.25
C ARG A 7 5.71 -11.40 7.60
N LEU A 8 6.02 -10.11 7.60
CA LEU A 8 6.39 -9.40 8.82
C LEU A 8 5.25 -9.38 9.83
N PHE A 9 4.04 -9.05 9.39
CA PHE A 9 2.86 -9.04 10.25
C PHE A 9 2.57 -10.42 10.85
N ALA A 10 2.67 -11.49 10.05
CA ALA A 10 2.50 -12.85 10.54
C ALA A 10 3.59 -13.26 11.53
N HIS A 11 4.84 -12.81 11.34
CA HIS A 11 5.94 -13.01 12.28
C HIS A 11 5.66 -12.34 13.64
N GLU A 12 5.03 -11.17 13.62
CA GLU A 12 4.60 -10.43 14.81
C GLU A 12 3.24 -10.94 15.37
N GLY A 13 2.74 -12.09 14.91
CA GLY A 13 1.55 -12.75 15.44
C GLY A 13 0.21 -12.29 14.86
N ALA A 14 0.22 -11.48 13.81
CA ALA A 14 -1.02 -11.09 13.14
C ALA A 14 -1.57 -12.25 12.27
N ARG A 15 -2.90 -12.37 12.24
CA ARG A 15 -3.62 -13.23 11.29
C ARG A 15 -3.90 -12.47 10.01
N ALA A 16 -3.44 -12.95 8.87
CA ALA A 16 -3.41 -12.18 7.63
C ALA A 16 -4.37 -12.72 6.56
N VAL A 17 -5.14 -11.83 5.95
CA VAL A 17 -5.82 -12.10 4.67
C VAL A 17 -5.08 -11.37 3.57
N LEU A 18 -4.55 -12.14 2.61
CA LEU A 18 -3.84 -11.63 1.44
C LEU A 18 -4.80 -11.54 0.26
N GLY A 19 -4.98 -10.34 -0.28
CA GLY A 19 -5.79 -10.08 -1.47
C GLY A 19 -4.92 -9.65 -2.63
N ASP A 20 -5.01 -10.35 -3.77
CA ASP A 20 -4.34 -9.99 -5.02
C ASP A 20 -5.10 -10.58 -6.22
N VAL A 21 -4.86 -10.06 -7.42
CA VAL A 21 -5.30 -10.68 -8.68
C VAL A 21 -4.35 -11.78 -9.14
N LEU A 22 -3.11 -11.79 -8.65
CA LEU A 22 -2.09 -12.81 -8.90
C LEU A 22 -2.29 -13.98 -7.91
N GLU A 23 -3.15 -14.92 -8.30
CA GLU A 23 -3.62 -15.98 -7.39
C GLU A 23 -2.51 -16.92 -6.95
N ASP A 24 -1.66 -17.36 -7.88
CA ASP A 24 -0.61 -18.34 -7.58
C ASP A 24 0.43 -17.75 -6.62
N GLU A 25 0.86 -16.51 -6.86
CA GLU A 25 1.81 -15.80 -6.02
C GLU A 25 1.20 -15.51 -4.63
N GLY A 26 -0.05 -15.08 -4.59
CA GLY A 26 -0.74 -14.82 -3.33
C GLY A 26 -0.94 -16.07 -2.48
N ARG A 27 -1.35 -17.19 -3.09
CA ARG A 27 -1.46 -18.50 -2.44
C ARG A 27 -0.11 -19.02 -1.94
N ALA A 28 0.95 -18.83 -2.74
CA ALA A 28 2.31 -19.23 -2.35
C ALA A 28 2.78 -18.48 -1.09
N VAL A 29 2.55 -17.17 -1.01
CA VAL A 29 2.89 -16.38 0.19
C VAL A 29 2.06 -16.81 1.40
N ALA A 30 0.76 -17.05 1.25
CA ALA A 30 -0.09 -17.53 2.35
C ALA A 30 0.37 -18.92 2.85
N ALA A 31 0.71 -19.83 1.94
CA ALA A 31 1.24 -21.16 2.28
C ALA A 31 2.60 -21.07 2.99
N GLU A 32 3.50 -20.19 2.54
CA GLU A 32 4.78 -19.95 3.19
C GLU A 32 4.60 -19.47 4.65
N ILE A 33 3.70 -18.51 4.87
CA ILE A 33 3.39 -18.00 6.21
C ILE A 33 2.87 -19.13 7.11
N THR A 34 1.93 -19.93 6.60
CA THR A 34 1.35 -21.05 7.35
C THR A 34 2.38 -22.14 7.66
N ALA A 35 3.27 -22.44 6.72
CA ALA A 35 4.36 -23.40 6.93
C ALA A 35 5.37 -22.97 8.03
N LYS A 36 5.45 -21.66 8.28
CA LYS A 36 6.28 -21.07 9.35
C LYS A 36 5.52 -20.91 10.68
N GLY A 37 4.30 -21.43 10.78
CA GLY A 37 3.49 -21.39 12.00
C GLY A 37 2.61 -20.14 12.16
N GLY A 38 2.58 -19.24 11.18
CA GLY A 38 1.65 -18.12 11.14
C GLY A 38 0.26 -18.50 10.62
N GLU A 39 -0.69 -17.59 10.75
CA GLU A 39 -2.04 -17.75 10.22
C GLU A 39 -2.29 -16.84 9.02
N ALA A 40 -2.50 -17.42 7.85
CA ALA A 40 -2.79 -16.66 6.63
C ALA A 40 -3.90 -17.32 5.78
N ALA A 41 -4.61 -16.48 5.04
CA ALA A 41 -5.56 -16.88 4.01
C ALA A 41 -5.35 -16.04 2.76
N PHE A 42 -5.64 -16.60 1.61
CA PHE A 42 -5.64 -15.87 0.34
C PHE A 42 -7.06 -15.71 -0.18
N VAL A 43 -7.35 -14.56 -0.78
CA VAL A 43 -8.57 -14.30 -1.56
C VAL A 43 -8.20 -13.57 -2.84
N ARG A 44 -8.80 -14.00 -3.98
CA ARG A 44 -8.68 -13.21 -5.19
C ARG A 44 -9.38 -11.86 -4.99
N LEU A 45 -8.67 -10.78 -5.19
CA LEU A 45 -9.15 -9.41 -4.99
C LEU A 45 -8.69 -8.51 -6.14
N ASP A 46 -9.63 -8.11 -6.97
CA ASP A 46 -9.48 -6.95 -7.82
C ASP A 46 -9.91 -5.71 -7.02
N VAL A 47 -8.95 -4.84 -6.70
CA VAL A 47 -9.22 -3.65 -5.86
C VAL A 47 -10.19 -2.66 -6.51
N THR A 48 -10.47 -2.77 -7.80
CA THR A 48 -11.48 -1.95 -8.51
C THR A 48 -12.91 -2.47 -8.34
N SER A 49 -13.07 -3.69 -7.77
CA SER A 49 -14.35 -4.38 -7.58
C SER A 49 -14.86 -4.24 -6.14
N GLU A 50 -16.03 -3.61 -5.97
CA GLU A 50 -16.69 -3.52 -4.67
C GLU A 50 -17.07 -4.89 -4.11
N THR A 51 -17.51 -5.81 -4.99
CA THR A 51 -17.88 -7.18 -4.60
C THR A 51 -16.68 -7.97 -4.09
N ASP A 52 -15.50 -7.80 -4.70
CA ASP A 52 -14.30 -8.48 -4.26
C ASP A 52 -13.85 -7.94 -2.88
N TRP A 53 -13.96 -6.63 -2.65
CA TRP A 53 -13.70 -6.05 -1.34
C TRP A 53 -14.66 -6.56 -0.26
N ALA A 54 -15.97 -6.63 -0.56
CA ALA A 54 -16.95 -7.19 0.38
C ALA A 54 -16.60 -8.63 0.76
N ARG A 55 -16.21 -9.46 -0.22
CA ARG A 55 -15.78 -10.84 0.01
C ARG A 55 -14.50 -10.94 0.84
N ALA A 56 -13.52 -10.07 0.59
CA ALA A 56 -12.24 -10.05 1.33
C ALA A 56 -12.44 -9.67 2.79
N VAL A 57 -13.26 -8.63 3.07
CA VAL A 57 -13.60 -8.23 4.43
C VAL A 57 -14.41 -9.31 5.15
N ALA A 58 -15.41 -9.92 4.48
CA ALA A 58 -16.18 -11.01 5.05
C ALA A 58 -15.29 -12.20 5.44
N LEU A 59 -14.36 -12.60 4.57
CA LEU A 59 -13.41 -13.67 4.86
C LEU A 59 -12.56 -13.37 6.10
N ALA A 60 -12.10 -12.12 6.29
CA ALA A 60 -11.33 -11.72 7.47
C ALA A 60 -12.15 -11.88 8.74
N VAL A 61 -13.40 -11.40 8.73
CA VAL A 61 -14.29 -11.48 9.89
C VAL A 61 -14.71 -12.92 10.18
N GLU A 62 -15.10 -13.70 9.16
CA GLU A 62 -15.52 -15.09 9.32
C GLU A 62 -14.39 -15.99 9.84
N ARG A 63 -13.20 -15.82 9.29
CA ARG A 63 -12.06 -16.69 9.62
C ARG A 63 -11.35 -16.31 10.91
N PHE A 64 -11.25 -15.01 11.19
CA PHE A 64 -10.40 -14.47 12.26
C PHE A 64 -11.16 -13.66 13.33
N GLY A 65 -12.48 -13.51 13.16
CA GLY A 65 -13.38 -12.89 14.13
C GLY A 65 -13.52 -11.38 13.99
N ALA A 66 -12.52 -10.66 13.45
CA ALA A 66 -12.54 -9.21 13.32
C ALA A 66 -11.57 -8.73 12.23
N LEU A 67 -11.70 -7.45 11.84
CA LEU A 67 -10.74 -6.74 10.99
C LEU A 67 -10.22 -5.51 11.76
N HIS A 68 -8.96 -5.54 12.17
CA HIS A 68 -8.32 -4.44 12.90
C HIS A 68 -7.39 -3.59 12.04
N VAL A 69 -6.79 -4.18 11.00
CA VAL A 69 -5.82 -3.50 10.14
C VAL A 69 -6.16 -3.69 8.67
N LEU A 70 -6.16 -2.60 7.91
CA LEU A 70 -6.20 -2.62 6.45
C LEU A 70 -4.92 -2.00 5.90
N VAL A 71 -4.22 -2.73 5.02
CA VAL A 71 -3.10 -2.19 4.24
C VAL A 71 -3.49 -2.12 2.77
N ASN A 72 -3.76 -0.93 2.26
CA ASN A 72 -4.00 -0.68 0.85
C ASN A 72 -2.65 -0.57 0.11
N ASN A 73 -2.15 -1.71 -0.38
CA ASN A 73 -0.83 -1.80 -1.02
C ASN A 73 -0.89 -1.91 -2.54
N ALA A 74 -1.98 -2.43 -3.10
CA ALA A 74 -2.11 -2.63 -4.54
C ALA A 74 -1.86 -1.35 -5.33
N GLY A 75 -1.16 -1.48 -6.46
CA GLY A 75 -0.87 -0.35 -7.32
C GLY A 75 -0.20 -0.75 -8.61
N VAL A 76 -0.41 0.06 -9.62
CA VAL A 76 0.20 -0.07 -10.95
C VAL A 76 0.94 1.20 -11.31
N SER A 77 1.94 1.06 -12.18
CA SER A 77 2.73 2.17 -12.72
C SER A 77 2.52 2.28 -14.22
N ALA A 78 2.83 3.45 -14.75
CA ALA A 78 2.93 3.73 -16.18
C ALA A 78 4.17 4.58 -16.44
N ALA A 79 4.57 4.72 -17.70
CA ALA A 79 5.68 5.55 -18.11
C ALA A 79 5.27 6.27 -19.41
N SER A 80 4.74 7.47 -19.27
CA SER A 80 4.33 8.33 -20.37
C SER A 80 4.51 9.80 -20.00
N ARG A 81 4.70 10.67 -20.96
CA ARG A 81 4.63 12.12 -20.77
C ARG A 81 3.16 12.56 -20.73
N VAL A 82 2.91 13.79 -20.28
CA VAL A 82 1.54 14.32 -20.18
C VAL A 82 0.80 14.24 -21.52
N GLU A 83 1.44 14.70 -22.58
CA GLU A 83 0.88 14.72 -23.94
C GLU A 83 0.68 13.33 -24.56
N ASP A 84 1.41 12.32 -24.09
CA ASP A 84 1.34 10.94 -24.59
C ASP A 84 0.42 10.03 -23.78
N THR A 85 -0.06 10.52 -22.63
CA THR A 85 -0.96 9.76 -21.74
C THR A 85 -2.36 9.69 -22.33
N THR A 86 -2.81 8.48 -22.67
CA THR A 86 -4.20 8.30 -23.11
C THR A 86 -5.20 8.36 -21.94
N PRO A 87 -6.46 8.80 -22.19
CA PRO A 87 -7.51 8.72 -21.15
C PRO A 87 -7.67 7.32 -20.55
N ALA A 88 -7.63 6.27 -21.36
CA ALA A 88 -7.75 4.88 -20.90
C ALA A 88 -6.61 4.47 -19.96
N GLU A 89 -5.37 4.90 -20.25
CA GLU A 89 -4.23 4.63 -19.36
C GLU A 89 -4.33 5.44 -18.05
N TRP A 90 -4.80 6.69 -18.14
CA TRP A 90 -5.10 7.51 -16.98
C TRP A 90 -6.14 6.83 -16.09
N ASP A 91 -7.29 6.44 -16.65
CA ASP A 91 -8.39 5.82 -15.93
C ASP A 91 -7.94 4.51 -15.26
N ARG A 92 -7.20 3.64 -15.98
CA ARG A 92 -6.67 2.40 -15.43
C ARG A 92 -5.80 2.62 -14.18
N VAL A 93 -4.92 3.63 -14.21
CA VAL A 93 -4.04 3.91 -13.07
C VAL A 93 -4.82 4.54 -11.92
N MET A 94 -5.73 5.45 -12.19
CA MET A 94 -6.58 6.07 -11.18
C MET A 94 -7.53 5.05 -10.54
N ASP A 95 -8.13 4.15 -11.32
CA ASP A 95 -9.01 3.11 -10.82
C ASP A 95 -8.30 2.18 -9.83
N VAL A 96 -7.11 1.70 -10.17
CA VAL A 96 -6.36 0.81 -9.27
C VAL A 96 -5.81 1.56 -8.08
N ASN A 97 -5.06 2.66 -8.32
CA ASN A 97 -4.24 3.30 -7.28
C ASN A 97 -5.03 4.21 -6.34
N ALA A 98 -6.09 4.88 -6.83
CA ALA A 98 -6.87 5.84 -6.04
C ALA A 98 -8.24 5.29 -5.66
N LYS A 99 -9.05 4.88 -6.65
CA LYS A 99 -10.37 4.30 -6.40
C LYS A 99 -10.30 2.99 -5.62
N GLY A 100 -9.31 2.12 -5.93
CA GLY A 100 -9.09 0.88 -5.18
C GLY A 100 -8.83 1.13 -3.70
N VAL A 101 -8.03 2.14 -3.34
CA VAL A 101 -7.79 2.56 -1.95
C VAL A 101 -9.07 3.09 -1.30
N PHE A 102 -9.85 3.88 -2.03
CA PHE A 102 -11.16 4.36 -1.54
C PHE A 102 -12.12 3.19 -1.26
N LEU A 103 -12.24 2.24 -2.19
CA LEU A 103 -13.13 1.07 -2.04
C LEU A 103 -12.71 0.19 -0.87
N GLY A 104 -11.42 -0.08 -0.71
CA GLY A 104 -10.90 -0.85 0.41
C GLY A 104 -11.16 -0.17 1.76
N THR A 105 -10.88 1.13 1.84
CA THR A 105 -11.16 1.95 3.02
C THR A 105 -12.64 1.92 3.37
N ARG A 106 -13.51 2.16 2.39
CA ARG A 106 -14.97 2.14 2.57
C ARG A 106 -15.48 0.77 3.03
N ALA A 107 -14.94 -0.32 2.49
CA ALA A 107 -15.35 -1.68 2.86
C ALA A 107 -14.89 -2.08 4.28
N ALA A 108 -13.72 -1.63 4.71
CA ALA A 108 -13.13 -2.00 6.01
C ALA A 108 -13.76 -1.27 7.19
N ILE A 109 -14.16 -0.01 7.05
CA ILE A 109 -14.65 0.86 8.13
C ILE A 109 -15.77 0.21 8.95
N PRO A 110 -16.85 -0.38 8.36
CA PRO A 110 -17.92 -1.00 9.15
C PRO A 110 -17.41 -2.16 10.04
N ALA A 111 -16.51 -3.00 9.53
CA ALA A 111 -15.93 -4.10 10.29
C ALA A 111 -15.00 -3.60 11.40
N MET A 112 -14.18 -2.58 11.13
CA MET A 112 -13.34 -1.94 12.15
C MET A 112 -14.16 -1.27 13.24
N ARG A 113 -15.26 -0.61 12.90
CA ARG A 113 -16.20 -0.03 13.87
C ARG A 113 -16.76 -1.12 14.80
N THR A 114 -17.16 -2.26 14.25
CA THR A 114 -17.63 -3.41 15.04
C THR A 114 -16.54 -3.99 15.93
N ALA A 115 -15.28 -3.94 15.49
CA ALA A 115 -14.11 -4.38 16.27
C ALA A 115 -13.70 -3.38 17.37
N GLY A 116 -14.33 -2.19 17.43
CA GLY A 116 -14.01 -1.16 18.41
C GLY A 116 -12.89 -0.19 18.01
N GLY A 117 -12.46 -0.23 16.74
CA GLY A 117 -11.43 0.62 16.17
C GLY A 117 -10.53 -0.12 15.19
N GLY A 118 -9.51 0.55 14.68
CA GLY A 118 -8.58 -0.06 13.75
C GLY A 118 -7.53 0.89 13.17
N SER A 119 -6.66 0.35 12.31
CA SER A 119 -5.64 1.11 11.60
C SER A 119 -5.70 0.86 10.09
N ILE A 120 -5.77 1.94 9.32
CA ILE A 120 -5.68 1.92 7.87
C ILE A 120 -4.33 2.49 7.45
N VAL A 121 -3.54 1.71 6.72
CA VAL A 121 -2.25 2.13 6.17
C VAL A 121 -2.33 2.12 4.65
N ASN A 122 -2.22 3.28 4.04
CA ASN A 122 -2.31 3.46 2.60
C ASN A 122 -0.91 3.65 2.00
N ILE A 123 -0.53 2.79 1.06
CA ILE A 123 0.73 2.93 0.34
C ILE A 123 0.59 3.97 -0.78
N SER A 124 1.09 5.16 -0.51
CA SER A 124 1.23 6.23 -1.48
C SER A 124 2.59 6.10 -2.20
N SER A 125 3.33 7.17 -2.31
CA SER A 125 4.68 7.27 -2.89
C SER A 125 5.29 8.62 -2.52
N GLN A 126 6.62 8.73 -2.53
CA GLN A 126 7.30 10.04 -2.57
C GLN A 126 6.75 10.92 -3.72
N LEU A 127 6.29 10.29 -4.82
CA LEU A 127 5.71 10.98 -5.98
C LEU A 127 4.26 11.42 -5.78
N GLY A 128 3.68 11.19 -4.62
CA GLY A 128 2.49 11.85 -4.12
C GLY A 128 2.79 13.12 -3.32
N LEU A 129 4.08 13.40 -3.05
CA LEU A 129 4.58 14.57 -2.32
C LEU A 129 5.25 15.57 -3.27
N VAL A 130 6.07 15.09 -4.20
CA VAL A 130 6.86 15.89 -5.14
C VAL A 130 6.68 15.42 -6.56
N GLY A 131 6.87 16.33 -7.52
CA GLY A 131 6.90 16.00 -8.95
C GLY A 131 8.23 15.39 -9.38
N THR A 132 8.22 14.76 -10.55
CA THR A 132 9.41 14.22 -11.21
C THR A 132 9.20 14.16 -12.73
N ASP A 133 10.29 14.16 -13.45
CA ASP A 133 10.34 14.01 -14.91
C ASP A 133 10.49 12.55 -15.38
N ILE A 134 10.63 11.60 -14.46
CA ILE A 134 10.94 10.19 -14.75
C ILE A 134 9.76 9.23 -14.52
N THR A 135 8.57 9.74 -14.24
CA THR A 135 7.36 8.92 -14.10
C THR A 135 6.17 9.53 -14.84
N SER A 136 5.08 8.79 -14.88
CA SER A 136 3.86 9.25 -15.56
C SER A 136 3.01 10.18 -14.67
N PRO A 137 2.28 11.15 -15.28
CA PRO A 137 1.45 12.10 -14.56
C PRO A 137 0.33 11.42 -13.76
N GLN A 138 -0.33 10.40 -14.35
CA GLN A 138 -1.42 9.67 -13.69
C GLN A 138 -0.95 8.92 -12.44
N TYR A 139 0.29 8.41 -12.42
CA TYR A 139 0.84 7.78 -11.22
C TYR A 139 0.98 8.78 -10.08
N SER A 140 1.65 9.91 -10.32
CA SER A 140 1.82 10.96 -9.31
C SER A 140 0.47 11.52 -8.84
N ALA A 141 -0.45 11.79 -9.76
CA ALA A 141 -1.81 12.25 -9.43
C ALA A 141 -2.54 11.24 -8.54
N SER A 142 -2.49 9.94 -8.87
CA SER A 142 -3.12 8.89 -8.07
C SER A 142 -2.54 8.80 -6.66
N LYS A 143 -1.23 8.96 -6.50
CA LYS A 143 -0.56 8.90 -5.20
C LYS A 143 -0.78 10.17 -4.37
N GLY A 144 -0.94 11.33 -5.02
CA GLY A 144 -1.44 12.55 -4.38
C GLY A 144 -2.89 12.42 -3.88
N ALA A 145 -3.75 11.76 -4.66
CA ALA A 145 -5.13 11.46 -4.25
C ALA A 145 -5.17 10.55 -3.00
N VAL A 146 -4.35 9.48 -2.96
CA VAL A 146 -4.23 8.60 -1.78
C VAL A 146 -3.79 9.37 -0.54
N ARG A 147 -2.82 10.27 -0.69
CA ARG A 147 -2.32 11.13 0.39
C ARG A 147 -3.45 11.94 1.04
N LEU A 148 -4.24 12.67 0.26
CA LEU A 148 -5.32 13.50 0.80
C LEU A 148 -6.53 12.68 1.26
N LEU A 149 -6.89 11.60 0.57
CA LEU A 149 -7.91 10.67 1.01
C LEU A 149 -7.60 10.11 2.41
N THR A 150 -6.34 9.80 2.67
CA THR A 150 -5.88 9.32 3.99
C THR A 150 -6.15 10.36 5.08
N LYS A 151 -5.83 11.64 4.84
CA LYS A 151 -6.09 12.71 5.81
C LYS A 151 -7.59 12.91 6.09
N VAL A 152 -8.41 12.88 5.03
CA VAL A 152 -9.86 12.97 5.17
C VAL A 152 -10.40 11.80 6.00
N THR A 153 -9.96 10.58 5.71
CA THR A 153 -10.35 9.38 6.47
C THR A 153 -9.94 9.52 7.94
N ALA A 154 -8.71 9.94 8.22
CA ALA A 154 -8.22 10.16 9.59
C ALA A 154 -9.13 11.13 10.37
N LEU A 155 -9.48 12.27 9.78
CA LEU A 155 -10.33 13.28 10.43
C LEU A 155 -11.76 12.80 10.65
N GLN A 156 -12.32 12.05 9.70
CA GLN A 156 -13.71 11.58 9.78
C GLN A 156 -13.90 10.48 10.84
N TYR A 157 -12.92 9.61 11.04
CA TYR A 157 -13.08 8.39 11.84
C TYR A 157 -12.23 8.34 13.11
N ALA A 158 -11.46 9.40 13.43
CA ALA A 158 -10.65 9.46 14.66
C ALA A 158 -11.45 9.22 15.94
N LYS A 159 -12.66 9.79 16.04
CA LYS A 159 -13.53 9.63 17.21
C LYS A 159 -14.13 8.22 17.35
N GLU A 160 -14.05 7.42 16.30
CA GLU A 160 -14.48 6.03 16.28
C GLU A 160 -13.31 5.06 16.55
N GLY A 161 -12.15 5.58 16.96
CA GLY A 161 -10.95 4.78 17.23
C GLY A 161 -10.27 4.23 15.96
N ILE A 162 -10.63 4.73 14.77
CA ILE A 162 -10.01 4.32 13.49
C ILE A 162 -8.96 5.34 13.09
N ARG A 163 -7.71 4.90 13.02
CA ARG A 163 -6.58 5.70 12.52
C ARG A 163 -6.38 5.46 11.03
N ALA A 164 -5.94 6.46 10.30
CA ALA A 164 -5.54 6.31 8.89
C ALA A 164 -4.26 7.09 8.63
N ASN A 165 -3.24 6.42 8.09
CA ASN A 165 -1.95 7.01 7.77
C ASN A 165 -1.47 6.58 6.39
N SER A 166 -0.59 7.38 5.78
CA SER A 166 0.03 7.05 4.49
C SER A 166 1.52 6.81 4.62
N VAL A 167 2.01 5.81 3.90
CA VAL A 167 3.44 5.56 3.72
C VAL A 167 3.83 6.05 2.33
N HIS A 168 4.97 6.71 2.22
CA HIS A 168 5.49 7.31 0.99
C HIS A 168 6.86 6.71 0.64
N PRO A 169 6.90 5.50 0.06
CA PRO A 169 8.15 4.87 -0.35
C PRO A 169 8.83 5.64 -1.47
N GLY A 170 10.15 5.62 -1.46
CA GLY A 170 11.01 5.97 -2.57
C GLY A 170 11.14 4.84 -3.60
N PRO A 171 12.24 4.84 -4.35
CA PRO A 171 12.57 3.74 -5.26
C PRO A 171 12.94 2.47 -4.46
N ILE A 172 12.05 1.47 -4.50
CA ILE A 172 12.18 0.20 -3.76
C ILE A 172 12.44 -0.95 -4.72
N VAL A 173 13.25 -1.93 -4.31
CA VAL A 173 13.49 -3.17 -5.05
C VAL A 173 12.21 -4.01 -5.04
N THR A 174 11.52 -4.02 -6.19
CA THR A 174 10.26 -4.76 -6.40
C THR A 174 10.14 -5.15 -7.88
N PRO A 175 9.23 -6.07 -8.24
CA PRO A 175 8.92 -6.35 -9.65
C PRO A 175 8.49 -5.10 -10.43
N MET A 176 7.77 -4.15 -9.81
CA MET A 176 7.35 -2.90 -10.44
C MET A 176 8.54 -2.04 -10.92
N THR A 177 9.67 -2.07 -10.22
CA THR A 177 10.87 -1.28 -10.54
C THR A 177 11.91 -2.05 -11.34
N GLU A 178 11.70 -3.34 -11.62
CA GLU A 178 12.68 -4.25 -12.20
C GLU A 178 13.23 -3.75 -13.55
N LYS A 179 12.36 -3.37 -14.49
CA LYS A 179 12.79 -2.84 -15.79
C LYS A 179 13.69 -1.61 -15.65
N ARG A 180 13.33 -0.68 -14.75
CA ARG A 180 14.11 0.54 -14.51
C ARG A 180 15.45 0.25 -13.83
N ARG A 181 15.49 -0.75 -12.95
CA ARG A 181 16.72 -1.19 -12.29
C ARG A 181 17.66 -1.96 -13.23
N ALA A 182 17.10 -2.71 -14.18
CA ALA A 182 17.86 -3.44 -15.19
C ALA A 182 18.49 -2.51 -16.25
N ASP A 183 17.87 -1.37 -16.55
CA ASP A 183 18.48 -0.35 -17.38
C ASP A 183 19.51 0.45 -16.59
N ARG A 184 20.79 0.31 -16.98
CA ARG A 184 21.92 0.88 -16.26
C ARG A 184 21.83 2.39 -16.12
N ALA A 185 21.53 3.11 -17.20
CA ALA A 185 21.49 4.57 -17.21
C ALA A 185 20.36 5.09 -16.30
N THR A 186 19.16 4.49 -16.40
CA THR A 186 18.02 4.82 -15.53
C THR A 186 18.33 4.49 -14.07
N SER A 187 18.96 3.35 -13.81
CA SER A 187 19.32 2.92 -12.45
C SER A 187 20.34 3.87 -11.80
N GLU A 188 21.37 4.27 -12.54
CA GLU A 188 22.38 5.23 -12.07
C GLU A 188 21.75 6.61 -11.83
N LEU A 189 20.89 7.10 -12.74
CA LEU A 189 20.16 8.35 -12.58
C LEU A 189 19.26 8.33 -11.34
N MET A 190 18.51 7.23 -11.12
CA MET A 190 17.68 7.11 -9.93
C MET A 190 18.50 7.12 -8.65
N ARG A 191 19.61 6.36 -8.60
CA ARG A 191 20.50 6.32 -7.42
C ARG A 191 21.13 7.68 -7.12
N SER A 192 21.52 8.44 -8.14
CA SER A 192 22.11 9.78 -7.92
C SER A 192 21.14 10.79 -7.30
N ARG A 193 19.83 10.53 -7.42
CA ARG A 193 18.77 11.34 -6.79
C ARG A 193 18.41 10.89 -5.38
N ILE A 194 18.92 9.74 -4.92
CA ILE A 194 18.69 9.23 -3.57
C ILE A 194 19.91 9.58 -2.70
N PRO A 195 19.80 10.43 -1.69
CA PRO A 195 20.95 10.77 -0.81
C PRO A 195 21.64 9.54 -0.20
N MET A 196 20.90 8.48 0.16
CA MET A 196 21.49 7.24 0.65
C MET A 196 22.18 6.40 -0.45
N GLY A 197 22.14 6.79 -1.74
CA GLY A 197 22.87 6.20 -2.86
C GLY A 197 22.41 4.80 -3.29
N ARG A 198 21.31 4.29 -2.75
CA ARG A 198 20.79 2.95 -3.06
C ARG A 198 19.27 2.93 -3.14
N PHE A 199 18.75 1.90 -3.82
CA PHE A 199 17.33 1.56 -3.69
C PHE A 199 17.04 1.05 -2.26
N GLY A 200 15.83 1.29 -1.77
CA GLY A 200 15.34 0.66 -0.56
C GLY A 200 14.88 -0.77 -0.81
N GLU A 201 14.80 -1.57 0.25
CA GLU A 201 14.27 -2.93 0.21
C GLU A 201 12.80 -2.94 0.66
N ALA A 202 12.05 -3.99 0.25
CA ALA A 202 10.63 -4.12 0.58
C ALA A 202 10.40 -4.21 2.10
N ASP A 203 11.33 -4.83 2.83
CA ASP A 203 11.25 -4.98 4.28
C ASP A 203 11.43 -3.63 5.00
N GLU A 204 12.23 -2.70 4.46
CA GLU A 204 12.40 -1.36 5.05
C GLU A 204 11.06 -0.58 5.03
N VAL A 205 10.24 -0.79 4.00
CA VAL A 205 8.87 -0.24 3.94
C VAL A 205 7.95 -1.00 4.90
N ALA A 206 8.07 -2.33 4.98
CA ALA A 206 7.21 -3.17 5.81
C ALA A 206 7.31 -2.80 7.30
N TYR A 207 8.49 -2.45 7.81
CA TYR A 207 8.67 -1.96 9.19
C TYR A 207 7.89 -0.67 9.46
N GLY A 208 7.90 0.28 8.53
CA GLY A 208 7.09 1.50 8.67
C GLY A 208 5.58 1.23 8.63
N VAL A 209 5.14 0.28 7.82
CA VAL A 209 3.74 -0.16 7.77
C VAL A 209 3.35 -0.84 9.08
N LEU A 210 4.21 -1.70 9.63
CA LEU A 210 4.00 -2.36 10.92
C LEU A 210 3.86 -1.35 12.06
N TYR A 211 4.77 -0.37 12.15
CA TYR A 211 4.69 0.70 13.14
C TYR A 211 3.33 1.41 13.08
N LEU A 212 2.90 1.85 11.89
CA LEU A 212 1.63 2.57 11.74
C LEU A 212 0.40 1.69 12.02
N ALA A 213 0.51 0.38 11.85
CA ALA A 213 -0.55 -0.58 12.14
C ALA A 213 -0.67 -0.90 13.63
N SER A 214 0.42 -0.81 14.38
CA SER A 214 0.53 -1.26 15.77
C SER A 214 0.03 -0.22 16.79
N ASP A 215 -0.03 -0.61 18.06
CA ASP A 215 -0.46 0.24 19.17
C ASP A 215 0.58 1.31 19.53
N GLU A 216 1.85 1.12 19.16
CA GLU A 216 2.90 2.14 19.30
C GLU A 216 2.58 3.42 18.50
N ALA A 217 1.75 3.31 17.46
CA ALA A 217 1.24 4.43 16.70
C ALA A 217 -0.16 4.90 17.15
N SER A 218 -0.60 4.59 18.37
CA SER A 218 -1.96 4.90 18.85
C SER A 218 -2.33 6.38 18.80
N PHE A 219 -1.36 7.29 18.86
CA PHE A 219 -1.59 8.74 18.73
C PHE A 219 -1.21 9.30 17.35
N VAL A 220 -0.99 8.42 16.35
CA VAL A 220 -0.60 8.78 14.98
C VAL A 220 -1.77 8.56 14.03
N THR A 221 -2.36 9.64 13.53
CA THR A 221 -3.42 9.59 12.49
C THR A 221 -3.28 10.79 11.55
N GLY A 222 -3.57 10.61 10.25
CA GLY A 222 -3.40 11.62 9.21
C GLY A 222 -1.94 11.89 8.84
N SER A 223 -1.00 11.10 9.33
CA SER A 223 0.44 11.28 9.13
C SER A 223 0.91 10.74 7.78
N GLU A 224 2.02 11.29 7.32
CA GLU A 224 2.75 10.93 6.12
C GLU A 224 4.11 10.37 6.54
N LEU A 225 4.29 9.05 6.49
CA LEU A 225 5.57 8.42 6.79
C LEU A 225 6.37 8.24 5.50
N VAL A 226 7.43 9.02 5.35
CA VAL A 226 8.31 8.98 4.18
C VAL A 226 9.42 7.97 4.41
N ILE A 227 9.64 7.05 3.43
CA ILE A 227 10.69 6.03 3.43
C ILE A 227 11.33 6.01 2.04
N ASP A 228 12.18 6.98 1.75
CA ASP A 228 12.65 7.27 0.40
C ASP A 228 14.18 7.49 0.28
N GLY A 229 14.94 7.20 1.33
CA GLY A 229 16.38 7.39 1.36
C GLY A 229 16.82 8.86 1.30
N GLY A 230 15.93 9.79 1.67
CA GLY A 230 16.18 11.23 1.69
C GLY A 230 15.82 11.95 0.39
N TRP A 231 15.22 11.29 -0.59
CA TRP A 231 14.87 11.91 -1.88
C TRP A 231 14.07 13.21 -1.72
N THR A 232 13.06 13.22 -0.86
CA THR A 232 12.16 14.37 -0.69
C THR A 232 12.65 15.38 0.36
N ALA A 233 13.79 15.15 0.99
CA ALA A 233 14.38 16.05 2.00
C ALA A 233 15.31 17.12 1.41
N GLN A 234 15.49 17.17 0.10
CA GLN A 234 16.37 18.08 -0.61
C GLN A 234 15.60 19.10 -1.47
#